data_cce38e819fd1d6a99d47d5bab99509e8
#
_entry.id   cce38e819fd1d6a99d47d5bab99509e8
#
_cell.length_a   1.000
_cell.length_b   1.000
_cell.length_c   1.000
_cell.angle_alpha   90.00
_cell.angle_beta   90.00
_cell.angle_gamma   90.00
#
_symmetry.space_group_name_H-M   'P 1'
#
loop_
_entity.id
_entity.type
_entity.pdbx_description
1 polymer ?
#
loop_
_entity_poly.entity_id
_entity_poly.type
_entity_poly.pdbx_seq_one_letter_code
_entity_poly.pdbx_strand_id
1 'polypeptide(L)'
;MIDLLTMVKTGVNENEVLQIIENNRLKTNTKDNIVYYDNEKMKFADGFFIRIETNSKRLKLECSLHKYFSYLHTGQQSNFDLFSFSNTKSSIDLLKQNTGIDIDKLKVTYYEIGLNMVLNGDCKEYINQIQSIGTPDNRKQFYINPRYKGERIKTTVFHRHIKKVFKVYDKIHEMRDKKRNIELTGNANILRIETTQRRVENMTVSDLTNKKNINKLTDQFVKDWRTVQFIPTIAAPKGTHQIKIELCQQILLFGKSHVLNQSSEDYKKGNITEKQYRRIKQFVNNEWDMFKDTIKVTKSEKELEFREKIFKTTEILKY
;
A
#
# COMPACT_ATOMS: atom_id res chain seq x y z
N MET A 1 6.71 -5.64 -8.96
CA MET A 1 6.12 -4.28 -9.07
C MET A 1 4.59 -4.33 -9.00
N ILE A 2 3.86 -4.81 -10.01
CA ILE A 2 2.39 -5.01 -9.90
C ILE A 2 2.14 -6.35 -9.23
N ASP A 3 1.62 -6.32 -7.98
CA ASP A 3 1.45 -7.54 -7.19
C ASP A 3 0.07 -8.18 -7.41
N LEU A 4 -1.00 -7.39 -7.27
CA LEU A 4 -2.37 -7.89 -7.43
C LEU A 4 -3.07 -7.16 -8.57
N LEU A 5 -3.74 -7.91 -9.42
CA LEU A 5 -4.48 -7.40 -10.58
C LEU A 5 -5.87 -7.99 -10.59
N THR A 6 -6.90 -7.16 -10.80
CA THR A 6 -8.26 -7.59 -11.09
C THR A 6 -8.69 -7.06 -12.44
N MET A 7 -9.13 -7.97 -13.28
CA MET A 7 -9.51 -7.74 -14.67
C MET A 7 -10.92 -8.21 -14.93
N VAL A 8 -11.62 -7.54 -15.83
CA VAL A 8 -12.99 -7.92 -16.18
C VAL A 8 -13.23 -7.81 -17.69
N LYS A 9 -14.16 -8.64 -18.18
CA LYS A 9 -14.76 -8.54 -19.51
C LYS A 9 -16.26 -8.65 -19.36
N THR A 10 -17.02 -7.83 -20.08
CA THR A 10 -18.47 -7.90 -20.19
C THR A 10 -18.84 -8.41 -21.58
N GLY A 11 -20.00 -9.02 -21.71
CA GLY A 11 -20.48 -9.55 -22.99
C GLY A 11 -19.70 -10.77 -23.48
N VAL A 12 -19.28 -11.66 -22.57
CA VAL A 12 -18.64 -12.93 -22.93
C VAL A 12 -19.66 -13.81 -23.68
N ASN A 13 -19.31 -14.29 -24.85
CA ASN A 13 -20.22 -15.13 -25.62
C ASN A 13 -20.24 -16.58 -25.08
N GLU A 14 -21.26 -17.35 -25.45
CA GLU A 14 -21.48 -18.70 -24.90
C GLU A 14 -20.33 -19.68 -25.22
N ASN A 15 -19.79 -19.62 -26.43
CA ASN A 15 -18.67 -20.50 -26.80
C ASN A 15 -17.42 -20.18 -25.98
N GLU A 16 -17.13 -18.91 -25.77
CA GLU A 16 -16.02 -18.47 -24.91
C GLU A 16 -16.24 -18.88 -23.46
N VAL A 17 -17.48 -18.79 -22.96
CA VAL A 17 -17.84 -19.26 -21.60
C VAL A 17 -17.56 -20.73 -21.45
N LEU A 18 -18.01 -21.57 -22.40
CA LEU A 18 -17.80 -23.02 -22.37
C LEU A 18 -16.30 -23.37 -22.40
N GLN A 19 -15.54 -22.75 -23.28
CA GLN A 19 -14.10 -22.93 -23.36
C GLN A 19 -13.39 -22.58 -22.04
N ILE A 20 -13.73 -21.43 -21.44
CA ILE A 20 -13.11 -21.00 -20.17
C ILE A 20 -13.47 -21.97 -19.04
N ILE A 21 -14.72 -22.45 -18.98
CA ILE A 21 -15.16 -23.43 -17.97
C ILE A 21 -14.36 -24.72 -18.09
N GLU A 22 -14.25 -25.26 -19.31
CA GLU A 22 -13.58 -26.51 -19.58
C GLU A 22 -12.08 -26.42 -19.29
N ASN A 23 -11.39 -25.42 -19.88
CA ASN A 23 -9.95 -25.22 -19.73
C ASN A 23 -9.53 -25.01 -18.27
N ASN A 24 -10.36 -24.33 -17.47
CA ASN A 24 -10.06 -23.97 -16.10
C ASN A 24 -10.82 -24.83 -15.07
N ARG A 25 -11.54 -25.85 -15.48
CA ARG A 25 -12.31 -26.77 -14.62
C ARG A 25 -13.18 -26.02 -13.61
N LEU A 26 -13.84 -24.97 -14.08
CA LEU A 26 -14.69 -24.14 -13.23
C LEU A 26 -15.89 -24.93 -12.75
N LYS A 27 -16.30 -24.70 -11.51
CA LYS A 27 -17.47 -25.34 -10.90
C LYS A 27 -18.62 -24.38 -10.78
N THR A 28 -19.84 -24.91 -10.95
CA THR A 28 -21.06 -24.15 -10.71
C THR A 28 -21.16 -23.81 -9.22
N ASN A 29 -21.46 -22.56 -8.95
CA ASN A 29 -21.71 -22.04 -7.61
C ASN A 29 -22.93 -21.09 -7.67
N THR A 30 -23.74 -21.06 -6.61
CA THR A 30 -24.91 -20.17 -6.53
C THR A 30 -24.80 -19.34 -5.27
N LYS A 31 -24.92 -18.02 -5.45
CA LYS A 31 -24.94 -17.07 -4.35
C LYS A 31 -25.94 -15.96 -4.66
N ASP A 32 -26.79 -15.60 -3.70
CA ASP A 32 -27.81 -14.56 -3.83
C ASP A 32 -28.69 -14.73 -5.09
N ASN A 33 -29.11 -15.97 -5.39
CA ASN A 33 -29.88 -16.40 -6.57
C ASN A 33 -29.18 -16.16 -7.94
N ILE A 34 -27.87 -15.89 -7.94
CA ILE A 34 -27.07 -15.74 -9.16
C ILE A 34 -26.20 -16.97 -9.33
N VAL A 35 -26.21 -17.54 -10.55
CA VAL A 35 -25.36 -18.67 -10.91
C VAL A 35 -24.02 -18.15 -11.42
N TYR A 36 -22.95 -18.71 -10.86
CA TYR A 36 -21.57 -18.44 -11.25
C TYR A 36 -20.87 -19.73 -11.66
N TYR A 37 -19.89 -19.60 -12.54
CA TYR A 37 -18.85 -20.61 -12.74
C TYR A 37 -17.55 -20.04 -12.18
N ASP A 38 -16.93 -20.71 -11.22
CA ASP A 38 -15.68 -20.24 -10.62
C ASP A 38 -14.75 -21.35 -10.14
N ASN A 39 -13.49 -21.00 -9.87
CA ASN A 39 -12.48 -21.85 -9.26
C ASN A 39 -12.21 -21.45 -7.79
N GLU A 40 -13.20 -20.94 -7.05
CA GLU A 40 -12.99 -20.39 -5.69
C GLU A 40 -12.29 -21.39 -4.76
N LYS A 41 -12.62 -22.69 -4.85
CA LYS A 41 -11.99 -23.74 -4.05
C LYS A 41 -10.52 -23.98 -4.41
N MET A 42 -10.11 -23.61 -5.64
CA MET A 42 -8.74 -23.78 -6.16
C MET A 42 -7.94 -22.49 -6.18
N LYS A 43 -8.55 -21.37 -5.78
CA LYS A 43 -7.92 -20.03 -5.81
C LYS A 43 -6.52 -19.98 -5.18
N PHE A 44 -6.31 -20.71 -4.11
CA PHE A 44 -5.02 -20.73 -3.42
C PHE A 44 -4.02 -21.71 -4.05
N ALA A 45 -4.49 -22.78 -4.66
CA ALA A 45 -3.64 -23.74 -5.35
C ALA A 45 -3.14 -23.19 -6.69
N ASP A 46 -4.05 -22.61 -7.49
CA ASP A 46 -3.75 -22.11 -8.82
C ASP A 46 -3.08 -20.70 -8.81
N GLY A 47 -3.18 -19.97 -7.70
CA GLY A 47 -2.65 -18.61 -7.57
C GLY A 47 -3.48 -17.52 -8.25
N PHE A 48 -4.57 -17.89 -8.93
CA PHE A 48 -5.51 -16.97 -9.56
C PHE A 48 -6.97 -17.35 -9.28
N PHE A 49 -7.88 -16.42 -9.52
CA PHE A 49 -9.32 -16.62 -9.36
C PHE A 49 -10.04 -16.20 -10.63
N ILE A 50 -10.86 -17.12 -11.17
CA ILE A 50 -11.76 -16.87 -12.30
C ILE A 50 -13.20 -16.98 -11.81
N ARG A 51 -14.06 -16.06 -12.24
CA ARG A 51 -15.51 -16.15 -12.06
C ARG A 51 -16.22 -15.64 -13.30
N ILE A 52 -17.18 -16.41 -13.76
CA ILE A 52 -18.11 -16.03 -14.83
C ILE A 52 -19.50 -15.93 -14.20
N GLU A 53 -20.10 -14.77 -14.29
CA GLU A 53 -21.49 -14.51 -13.89
C GLU A 53 -22.37 -14.71 -15.12
N THR A 54 -23.29 -15.66 -15.06
CA THR A 54 -24.09 -16.07 -16.22
C THR A 54 -25.06 -14.99 -16.68
N ASN A 55 -25.76 -14.35 -15.73
CA ASN A 55 -26.81 -13.35 -16.02
C ASN A 55 -26.25 -12.09 -16.68
N SER A 56 -25.13 -11.60 -16.18
CA SER A 56 -24.47 -10.38 -16.69
C SER A 56 -23.46 -10.65 -17.81
N LYS A 57 -23.24 -11.92 -18.16
CA LYS A 57 -22.19 -12.36 -19.10
C LYS A 57 -20.85 -11.72 -18.80
N ARG A 58 -20.50 -11.67 -17.50
CA ARG A 58 -19.30 -10.99 -16.98
C ARG A 58 -18.26 -11.99 -16.52
N LEU A 59 -17.08 -11.91 -17.11
CA LEU A 59 -15.87 -12.58 -16.67
C LEU A 59 -15.11 -11.68 -15.71
N LYS A 60 -14.70 -12.22 -14.55
CA LYS A 60 -13.73 -11.61 -13.63
C LYS A 60 -12.54 -12.53 -13.50
N LEU A 61 -11.33 -11.99 -13.66
CA LEU A 61 -10.07 -12.66 -13.41
C LEU A 61 -9.27 -11.85 -12.37
N GLU A 62 -8.78 -12.49 -11.32
CA GLU A 62 -7.99 -11.88 -10.26
C GLU A 62 -6.74 -12.72 -10.02
N CYS A 63 -5.56 -12.11 -10.02
CA CYS A 63 -4.29 -12.80 -9.83
C CYS A 63 -3.33 -11.94 -9.00
N SER A 64 -2.68 -12.55 -7.99
CA SER A 64 -1.48 -12.00 -7.37
C SER A 64 -0.29 -12.40 -8.22
N LEU A 65 0.08 -11.54 -9.16
CA LEU A 65 1.08 -11.83 -10.19
C LEU A 65 2.42 -12.26 -9.61
N HIS A 66 2.87 -11.59 -8.54
CA HIS A 66 4.13 -11.93 -7.88
C HIS A 66 4.08 -13.34 -7.26
N LYS A 67 3.01 -13.69 -6.54
CA LYS A 67 2.87 -15.02 -5.94
C LYS A 67 2.68 -16.11 -6.99
N TYR A 68 1.95 -15.79 -8.04
CA TYR A 68 1.73 -16.71 -9.16
C TYR A 68 3.05 -16.99 -9.87
N PHE A 69 3.86 -15.97 -10.16
CA PHE A 69 5.18 -16.12 -10.72
C PHE A 69 6.10 -16.97 -9.83
N SER A 70 6.15 -16.66 -8.53
CA SER A 70 6.93 -17.45 -7.56
C SER A 70 6.49 -18.90 -7.54
N TYR A 71 5.18 -19.15 -7.49
CA TYR A 71 4.64 -20.51 -7.47
C TYR A 71 5.05 -21.33 -8.71
N LEU A 72 4.95 -20.74 -9.90
CA LEU A 72 5.32 -21.43 -11.14
C LEU A 72 6.83 -21.77 -11.21
N HIS A 73 7.69 -21.00 -10.58
CA HIS A 73 9.14 -21.18 -10.63
C HIS A 73 9.69 -21.99 -9.45
N THR A 74 9.06 -21.92 -8.28
CA THR A 74 9.59 -22.49 -7.04
C THR A 74 8.63 -23.49 -6.36
N GLY A 75 7.41 -23.63 -6.84
CA GLY A 75 6.34 -24.38 -6.17
C GLY A 75 5.76 -23.70 -4.92
N GLN A 76 6.24 -22.49 -4.56
CA GLN A 76 5.81 -21.78 -3.36
C GLN A 76 5.27 -20.39 -3.67
N GLN A 77 4.14 -20.03 -3.07
CA GLN A 77 3.54 -18.71 -3.22
C GLN A 77 4.21 -17.70 -2.28
N SER A 78 5.22 -16.99 -2.78
CA SER A 78 5.89 -15.91 -2.04
C SER A 78 5.80 -14.57 -2.78
N ASN A 79 6.02 -13.47 -2.05
CA ASN A 79 6.09 -12.12 -2.62
C ASN A 79 6.91 -11.19 -1.71
N PHE A 80 8.03 -11.69 -1.19
CA PHE A 80 8.95 -10.90 -0.36
C PHE A 80 10.20 -10.44 -1.11
N ASP A 81 10.54 -11.08 -2.21
CA ASP A 81 11.67 -10.78 -3.08
C ASP A 81 11.41 -9.63 -4.07
N LEU A 82 12.34 -9.39 -4.95
CA LEU A 82 12.20 -8.39 -6.01
C LEU A 82 11.34 -8.94 -7.15
N PHE A 83 10.36 -8.17 -7.55
CA PHE A 83 9.45 -8.50 -8.64
C PHE A 83 9.42 -7.37 -9.66
N SER A 84 10.18 -7.53 -10.75
CA SER A 84 10.40 -6.52 -11.76
C SER A 84 9.19 -6.35 -12.71
N PHE A 85 9.32 -5.39 -13.62
CA PHE A 85 8.36 -5.23 -14.70
C PHE A 85 8.38 -6.41 -15.68
N SER A 86 9.57 -6.90 -16.04
CA SER A 86 9.68 -8.09 -16.90
C SER A 86 9.00 -9.30 -16.28
N ASN A 87 9.15 -9.52 -14.96
CA ASN A 87 8.46 -10.58 -14.23
C ASN A 87 6.94 -10.39 -14.24
N THR A 88 6.47 -9.15 -14.11
CA THR A 88 5.03 -8.83 -14.24
C THR A 88 4.49 -9.24 -15.61
N LYS A 89 5.21 -8.90 -16.69
CA LYS A 89 4.82 -9.26 -18.05
C LYS A 89 4.83 -10.76 -18.25
N SER A 90 5.91 -11.44 -17.86
CA SER A 90 6.01 -12.91 -17.94
C SER A 90 4.88 -13.59 -17.16
N SER A 91 4.49 -13.07 -15.99
CA SER A 91 3.37 -13.61 -15.22
C SER A 91 2.04 -13.51 -15.97
N ILE A 92 1.81 -12.41 -16.69
CA ILE A 92 0.60 -12.21 -17.50
C ILE A 92 0.60 -13.14 -18.71
N ASP A 93 1.74 -13.29 -19.38
CA ASP A 93 1.88 -14.19 -20.53
C ASP A 93 1.63 -15.66 -20.10
N LEU A 94 2.19 -16.10 -18.98
CA LEU A 94 1.95 -17.41 -18.40
C LEU A 94 0.49 -17.60 -17.96
N LEU A 95 -0.13 -16.58 -17.38
CA LEU A 95 -1.54 -16.63 -16.99
C LEU A 95 -2.45 -16.74 -18.20
N LYS A 96 -2.13 -16.07 -19.31
CA LYS A 96 -2.83 -16.18 -20.59
C LYS A 96 -2.72 -17.59 -21.16
N GLN A 97 -1.52 -18.17 -21.17
CA GLN A 97 -1.28 -19.54 -21.64
C GLN A 97 -2.05 -20.56 -20.80
N ASN A 98 -1.94 -20.46 -19.47
CA ASN A 98 -2.52 -21.45 -18.56
C ASN A 98 -4.06 -21.38 -18.48
N THR A 99 -4.65 -20.19 -18.67
CA THR A 99 -6.11 -20.02 -18.61
C THR A 99 -6.80 -20.12 -19.96
N GLY A 100 -6.07 -19.93 -21.07
CA GLY A 100 -6.62 -19.82 -22.42
C GLY A 100 -7.44 -18.52 -22.65
N ILE A 101 -7.37 -17.55 -21.73
CA ILE A 101 -8.13 -16.30 -21.81
C ILE A 101 -7.28 -15.22 -22.50
N ASP A 102 -7.88 -14.49 -23.48
CA ASP A 102 -7.23 -13.31 -24.08
C ASP A 102 -7.20 -12.14 -23.08
N ILE A 103 -6.22 -12.21 -22.17
CA ILE A 103 -6.08 -11.29 -21.03
C ILE A 103 -5.78 -9.87 -21.48
N ASP A 104 -5.09 -9.67 -22.60
CA ASP A 104 -4.63 -8.36 -23.08
C ASP A 104 -5.77 -7.36 -23.24
N LYS A 105 -6.95 -7.85 -23.64
CA LYS A 105 -8.17 -7.04 -23.89
C LYS A 105 -9.04 -6.85 -22.65
N LEU A 106 -8.73 -7.51 -21.53
CA LEU A 106 -9.51 -7.36 -20.31
C LEU A 106 -9.33 -5.96 -19.72
N LYS A 107 -10.41 -5.38 -19.22
CA LYS A 107 -10.37 -4.09 -18.51
C LYS A 107 -9.82 -4.29 -17.11
N VAL A 108 -8.83 -3.50 -16.74
CA VAL A 108 -8.29 -3.44 -15.40
C VAL A 108 -9.23 -2.62 -14.51
N THR A 109 -9.70 -3.20 -13.42
CA THR A 109 -10.56 -2.51 -12.44
C THR A 109 -9.87 -2.23 -11.12
N TYR A 110 -8.78 -2.93 -10.87
CA TYR A 110 -7.99 -2.85 -9.64
C TYR A 110 -6.55 -3.30 -9.89
N TYR A 111 -5.59 -2.61 -9.30
CA TYR A 111 -4.22 -3.08 -9.22
C TYR A 111 -3.54 -2.62 -7.92
N GLU A 112 -2.55 -3.38 -7.48
CA GLU A 112 -1.62 -3.01 -6.41
C GLU A 112 -0.21 -2.91 -6.95
N ILE A 113 0.46 -1.80 -6.62
CA ILE A 113 1.91 -1.66 -6.79
C ILE A 113 2.54 -1.82 -5.42
N GLY A 114 3.43 -2.80 -5.27
CA GLY A 114 4.14 -3.07 -4.03
C GLY A 114 5.65 -2.99 -4.21
N LEU A 115 6.33 -2.51 -3.19
CA LEU A 115 7.77 -2.43 -3.09
C LEU A 115 8.23 -3.03 -1.77
N ASN A 116 9.14 -3.99 -1.81
CA ASN A 116 9.82 -4.54 -0.66
C ASN A 116 11.18 -3.86 -0.49
N MET A 117 11.48 -3.38 0.70
CA MET A 117 12.72 -2.70 1.03
C MET A 117 13.40 -3.43 2.20
N VAL A 118 14.60 -3.91 2.01
CA VAL A 118 15.43 -4.44 3.10
C VAL A 118 16.03 -3.25 3.85
N LEU A 119 15.73 -3.19 5.15
CA LEU A 119 16.13 -2.10 6.05
C LEU A 119 17.23 -2.55 7.02
N ASN A 120 18.01 -1.58 7.50
CA ASN A 120 19.05 -1.84 8.49
C ASN A 120 18.49 -2.04 9.91
N GLY A 121 17.33 -1.46 10.20
CA GLY A 121 16.67 -1.52 11.51
C GLY A 121 15.33 -2.25 11.48
N ASP A 122 14.70 -2.38 12.65
CA ASP A 122 13.39 -2.99 12.82
C ASP A 122 12.31 -2.18 12.06
N CYS A 123 11.50 -2.87 11.25
CA CYS A 123 10.41 -2.27 10.49
C CYS A 123 9.45 -1.46 11.36
N LYS A 124 9.19 -1.89 12.60
CA LYS A 124 8.29 -1.21 13.53
C LYS A 124 8.77 0.20 13.87
N GLU A 125 10.08 0.41 13.94
CA GLU A 125 10.64 1.73 14.23
C GLU A 125 10.40 2.72 13.07
N TYR A 126 10.42 2.26 11.81
CA TYR A 126 10.06 3.09 10.67
C TYR A 126 8.55 3.37 10.63
N ILE A 127 7.73 2.34 10.86
CA ILE A 127 6.28 2.46 10.87
C ILE A 127 5.82 3.48 11.92
N ASN A 128 6.41 3.46 13.12
CA ASN A 128 6.08 4.38 14.20
C ASN A 128 6.46 5.85 13.89
N GLN A 129 7.42 6.09 13.01
CA GLN A 129 7.82 7.43 12.61
C GLN A 129 7.02 7.99 11.43
N ILE A 130 6.29 7.14 10.68
CA ILE A 130 5.48 7.57 9.54
C ILE A 130 4.15 8.12 10.04
N GLN A 131 3.85 9.40 9.72
CA GLN A 131 2.66 10.08 10.20
C GLN A 131 1.60 10.28 9.12
N SER A 132 2.00 10.75 7.95
CA SER A 132 1.05 11.14 6.91
C SER A 132 1.65 11.02 5.52
N ILE A 133 0.80 11.14 4.51
CA ILE A 133 1.18 11.17 3.09
C ILE A 133 0.35 12.24 2.37
N GLY A 134 0.93 12.88 1.36
CA GLY A 134 0.29 13.88 0.52
C GLY A 134 0.96 15.25 0.62
N THR A 135 0.49 16.17 -0.22
CA THR A 135 0.93 17.57 -0.21
C THR A 135 0.35 18.33 1.00
N PRO A 136 0.89 19.48 1.38
CA PRO A 136 0.36 20.28 2.50
C PRO A 136 -1.15 20.49 2.44
N ASP A 137 -1.69 20.75 1.26
CA ASP A 137 -3.12 21.04 1.05
C ASP A 137 -4.01 19.79 1.04
N ASN A 138 -3.42 18.60 0.89
CA ASN A 138 -4.16 17.34 0.76
C ASN A 138 -3.50 16.20 1.55
N ARG A 139 -3.01 16.49 2.74
CA ARG A 139 -2.34 15.53 3.62
C ARG A 139 -3.34 14.60 4.30
N LYS A 140 -3.03 13.32 4.32
CA LYS A 140 -3.81 12.28 4.99
C LYS A 140 -2.96 11.54 6.00
N GLN A 141 -3.42 11.46 7.23
CA GLN A 141 -2.76 10.73 8.31
C GLN A 141 -2.85 9.22 8.07
N PHE A 142 -1.79 8.52 8.43
CA PHE A 142 -1.83 7.08 8.56
C PHE A 142 -2.48 6.71 9.89
N TYR A 143 -3.22 5.61 9.90
CA TYR A 143 -3.82 5.05 11.10
C TYR A 143 -3.43 3.59 11.27
N ILE A 144 -3.27 3.20 12.51
CA ILE A 144 -3.01 1.81 12.90
C ILE A 144 -4.30 1.02 12.70
N ASN A 145 -4.22 -0.10 12.00
CA ASN A 145 -5.33 -1.02 11.97
C ASN A 145 -5.28 -1.89 13.25
N PRO A 146 -6.31 -1.85 14.13
CA PRO A 146 -6.30 -2.60 15.39
C PRO A 146 -6.02 -4.10 15.24
N ARG A 147 -6.39 -4.69 14.09
CA ARG A 147 -6.12 -6.10 13.80
C ARG A 147 -4.63 -6.45 13.71
N TYR A 148 -3.77 -5.49 13.44
CA TYR A 148 -2.34 -5.71 13.16
C TYR A 148 -1.42 -5.11 14.20
N LYS A 149 -1.92 -4.77 15.40
CA LYS A 149 -1.17 -4.39 16.61
C LYS A 149 0.05 -3.48 16.39
N GLY A 150 -0.03 -2.56 15.41
CA GLY A 150 1.05 -1.59 15.14
C GLY A 150 2.06 -1.96 14.07
N GLU A 151 2.10 -3.21 13.59
CA GLU A 151 3.00 -3.62 12.48
C GLU A 151 2.47 -3.24 11.11
N ARG A 152 1.30 -2.59 11.06
CA ARG A 152 0.70 -2.13 9.82
C ARG A 152 -0.07 -0.84 9.99
N ILE A 153 0.26 0.13 9.16
CA ILE A 153 -0.47 1.39 9.01
C ILE A 153 -1.03 1.53 7.60
N LYS A 154 -2.15 2.22 7.46
CA LYS A 154 -2.75 2.53 6.16
C LYS A 154 -3.44 3.89 6.17
N THR A 155 -3.60 4.48 5.00
CA THR A 155 -4.47 5.63 4.78
C THR A 155 -5.17 5.52 3.43
N THR A 156 -6.25 6.27 3.26
CA THR A 156 -7.03 6.30 2.03
C THR A 156 -7.14 7.73 1.52
N VAL A 157 -6.78 7.92 0.26
CA VAL A 157 -6.93 9.20 -0.44
C VAL A 157 -8.01 9.03 -1.51
N PHE A 158 -8.98 9.94 -1.48
CA PHE A 158 -10.01 10.03 -2.52
C PHE A 158 -9.69 11.23 -3.41
N HIS A 159 -9.67 11.01 -4.72
CA HIS A 159 -9.57 12.07 -5.71
C HIS A 159 -10.59 11.80 -6.81
N ARG A 160 -11.65 12.61 -6.86
CA ARG A 160 -12.82 12.39 -7.75
C ARG A 160 -13.38 10.97 -7.58
N HIS A 161 -13.36 10.15 -8.64
CA HIS A 161 -13.81 8.75 -8.63
C HIS A 161 -12.71 7.74 -8.23
N ILE A 162 -11.47 8.19 -8.13
CA ILE A 162 -10.32 7.33 -7.84
C ILE A 162 -10.16 7.16 -6.34
N LYS A 163 -10.00 5.91 -5.91
CA LYS A 163 -9.67 5.58 -4.51
C LYS A 163 -8.30 4.94 -4.46
N LYS A 164 -7.32 5.67 -3.89
CA LYS A 164 -6.00 5.14 -3.58
C LYS A 164 -5.92 4.74 -2.10
N VAL A 165 -5.34 3.59 -1.82
CA VAL A 165 -5.01 3.15 -0.46
C VAL A 165 -3.51 2.96 -0.38
N PHE A 166 -2.88 3.65 0.58
CA PHE A 166 -1.47 3.49 0.90
C PHE A 166 -1.34 2.61 2.13
N LYS A 167 -0.43 1.65 2.09
CA LYS A 167 -0.16 0.71 3.19
C LYS A 167 1.34 0.63 3.42
N VAL A 168 1.72 0.59 4.69
CA VAL A 168 3.09 0.29 5.13
C VAL A 168 3.01 -0.81 6.16
N TYR A 169 3.83 -1.84 6.03
CA TYR A 169 3.83 -2.94 6.99
C TYR A 169 5.13 -3.75 6.97
N ASP A 170 5.39 -4.40 8.10
CA ASP A 170 6.41 -5.42 8.22
C ASP A 170 5.99 -6.66 7.44
N LYS A 171 6.79 -6.98 6.40
CA LYS A 171 6.51 -8.11 5.50
C LYS A 171 6.74 -9.46 6.19
N ILE A 172 7.72 -9.55 7.05
CA ILE A 172 8.03 -10.78 7.79
C ILE A 172 6.92 -11.08 8.79
N HIS A 173 6.46 -10.05 9.52
CA HIS A 173 5.30 -10.18 10.40
C HIS A 173 4.06 -10.64 9.62
N GLU A 174 3.77 -10.06 8.45
CA GLU A 174 2.65 -10.47 7.60
C GLU A 174 2.78 -11.92 7.14
N MET A 175 3.98 -12.38 6.83
CA MET A 175 4.22 -13.78 6.43
C MET A 175 4.00 -14.75 7.59
N ARG A 176 4.46 -14.41 8.80
CA ARG A 176 4.23 -15.20 10.03
C ARG A 176 2.75 -15.32 10.34
N ASP A 177 2.03 -14.19 10.29
CA ASP A 177 0.60 -14.13 10.57
C ASP A 177 -0.23 -15.02 9.61
N LYS A 178 0.24 -15.15 8.37
CA LYS A 178 -0.35 -16.01 7.33
C LYS A 178 0.24 -17.41 7.27
N LYS A 179 1.03 -17.82 8.26
CA LYS A 179 1.69 -19.14 8.35
C LYS A 179 2.47 -19.51 7.08
N ARG A 180 3.17 -18.54 6.47
CA ARG A 180 4.03 -18.75 5.30
C ARG A 180 5.44 -19.08 5.74
N ASN A 181 6.19 -19.74 4.86
CA ASN A 181 7.60 -20.03 5.11
C ASN A 181 8.40 -18.72 5.13
N ILE A 182 9.04 -18.43 6.27
CA ILE A 182 9.89 -17.25 6.51
C ILE A 182 11.39 -17.59 6.41
N GLU A 183 11.78 -18.84 6.39
CA GLU A 183 13.20 -19.26 6.33
C GLU A 183 13.89 -18.70 5.08
N LEU A 184 13.13 -18.55 4.00
CA LEU A 184 13.60 -17.98 2.73
C LEU A 184 14.01 -16.50 2.84
N THR A 185 13.66 -15.80 3.92
CA THR A 185 13.92 -14.36 4.06
C THR A 185 15.28 -14.05 4.68
N GLY A 186 15.99 -15.05 5.20
CA GLY A 186 17.33 -14.89 5.78
C GLY A 186 17.40 -13.91 6.95
N ASN A 187 16.35 -13.81 7.77
CA ASN A 187 16.22 -12.85 8.87
C ASN A 187 16.29 -11.37 8.48
N ALA A 188 16.03 -11.03 7.21
CA ALA A 188 16.02 -9.65 6.77
C ALA A 188 14.84 -8.87 7.35
N ASN A 189 15.04 -7.61 7.70
CA ASN A 189 13.97 -6.68 8.01
C ASN A 189 13.38 -6.13 6.71
N ILE A 190 12.21 -6.61 6.31
CA ILE A 190 11.59 -6.22 5.04
C ILE A 190 10.38 -5.33 5.30
N LEU A 191 10.53 -4.04 5.06
CA LEU A 191 9.41 -3.10 5.04
C LEU A 191 8.76 -3.12 3.67
N ARG A 192 7.45 -3.32 3.65
CA ARG A 192 6.68 -3.25 2.42
C ARG A 192 5.80 -2.02 2.38
N ILE A 193 5.88 -1.31 1.28
CA ILE A 193 4.97 -0.22 0.93
C ILE A 193 4.10 -0.63 -0.25
N GLU A 194 2.82 -0.28 -0.20
CA GLU A 194 1.86 -0.59 -1.25
C GLU A 194 0.97 0.59 -1.58
N THR A 195 0.73 0.81 -2.85
CA THR A 195 -0.34 1.65 -3.35
C THR A 195 -1.38 0.78 -4.05
N THR A 196 -2.59 0.77 -3.52
CA THR A 196 -3.74 0.14 -4.15
C THR A 196 -4.52 1.17 -4.95
N GLN A 197 -4.77 0.89 -6.21
CA GLN A 197 -5.64 1.69 -7.09
C GLN A 197 -6.96 0.96 -7.30
N ARG A 198 -8.05 1.57 -6.90
CA ARG A 198 -9.42 1.08 -7.13
C ARG A 198 -10.15 1.97 -8.12
N ARG A 199 -11.10 1.39 -8.84
CA ARG A 199 -11.88 2.11 -9.88
C ARG A 199 -10.96 2.69 -10.95
N VAL A 200 -10.23 1.78 -11.60
CA VAL A 200 -9.40 2.12 -12.76
C VAL A 200 -10.33 2.32 -13.95
N GLU A 201 -10.19 3.46 -14.60
CA GLU A 201 -11.03 3.81 -15.77
C GLU A 201 -10.23 3.63 -17.06
N ASN A 202 -10.88 3.10 -18.08
CA ASN A 202 -10.38 3.04 -19.46
C ASN A 202 -8.95 2.49 -19.64
N MET A 203 -8.59 1.45 -18.90
CA MET A 203 -7.30 0.79 -19.00
C MET A 203 -7.49 -0.71 -19.26
N THR A 204 -6.87 -1.22 -20.30
CA THR A 204 -6.75 -2.66 -20.55
C THR A 204 -5.46 -3.21 -19.92
N VAL A 205 -5.32 -4.53 -19.89
CA VAL A 205 -4.07 -5.16 -19.45
C VAL A 205 -2.92 -4.82 -20.41
N SER A 206 -3.17 -4.78 -21.71
CA SER A 206 -2.19 -4.33 -22.70
C SER A 206 -1.73 -2.89 -22.45
N ASP A 207 -2.66 -1.99 -22.08
CA ASP A 207 -2.28 -0.62 -21.69
C ASP A 207 -1.44 -0.61 -20.42
N LEU A 208 -1.82 -1.40 -19.41
CA LEU A 208 -1.12 -1.49 -18.13
C LEU A 208 0.32 -2.00 -18.32
N THR A 209 0.53 -2.98 -19.21
CA THR A 209 1.83 -3.60 -19.48
C THR A 209 2.66 -2.89 -20.54
N ASN A 210 2.16 -1.81 -21.11
CA ASN A 210 2.93 -0.97 -22.03
C ASN A 210 4.07 -0.27 -21.27
N LYS A 211 5.30 -0.33 -21.79
CA LYS A 211 6.49 0.25 -21.16
C LYS A 211 6.32 1.73 -20.78
N LYS A 212 5.66 2.54 -21.63
CA LYS A 212 5.40 3.95 -21.35
C LYS A 212 4.47 4.14 -20.16
N ASN A 213 3.42 3.32 -20.06
CA ASN A 213 2.45 3.41 -18.98
C ASN A 213 3.02 2.89 -17.67
N ILE A 214 3.80 1.81 -17.70
CA ILE A 214 4.45 1.28 -16.50
C ILE A 214 5.44 2.29 -15.91
N ASN A 215 6.18 2.99 -16.76
CA ASN A 215 7.08 4.06 -16.30
C ASN A 215 6.29 5.19 -15.64
N LYS A 216 5.18 5.64 -16.24
CA LYS A 216 4.29 6.63 -15.63
C LYS A 216 3.75 6.18 -14.28
N LEU A 217 3.31 4.93 -14.17
CA LEU A 217 2.79 4.36 -12.91
C LEU A 217 3.88 4.27 -11.84
N THR A 218 5.08 3.88 -12.25
CA THR A 218 6.25 3.82 -11.36
C THR A 218 6.66 5.21 -10.87
N ASP A 219 6.75 6.17 -11.78
CA ASP A 219 7.07 7.56 -11.43
C ASP A 219 6.00 8.17 -10.53
N GLN A 220 4.71 7.89 -10.78
CA GLN A 220 3.63 8.32 -9.91
C GLN A 220 3.70 7.65 -8.53
N PHE A 221 4.03 6.36 -8.46
CA PHE A 221 4.25 5.66 -7.20
C PHE A 221 5.38 6.31 -6.40
N VAL A 222 6.53 6.57 -7.01
CA VAL A 222 7.66 7.26 -6.36
C VAL A 222 7.27 8.66 -5.92
N LYS A 223 6.57 9.42 -6.77
CA LYS A 223 6.10 10.78 -6.46
C LYS A 223 5.17 10.77 -5.25
N ASP A 224 4.20 9.85 -5.20
CA ASP A 224 3.28 9.72 -4.07
C ASP A 224 4.06 9.40 -2.77
N TRP A 225 4.93 8.40 -2.79
CA TRP A 225 5.68 7.97 -1.61
C TRP A 225 6.77 8.95 -1.14
N ARG A 226 7.25 9.84 -2.01
CA ARG A 226 8.12 10.96 -1.61
C ARG A 226 7.41 11.98 -0.74
N THR A 227 6.08 12.05 -0.77
CA THR A 227 5.28 12.95 0.06
C THR A 227 5.03 12.44 1.48
N VAL A 228 5.52 11.24 1.82
CA VAL A 228 5.42 10.69 3.17
C VAL A 228 6.15 11.59 4.16
N GLN A 229 5.47 11.89 5.27
CA GLN A 229 6.01 12.68 6.37
C GLN A 229 6.38 11.77 7.53
N PHE A 230 7.58 11.93 7.99
CA PHE A 230 8.09 11.31 9.21
C PHE A 230 8.02 12.29 10.37
N ILE A 231 8.04 11.77 11.60
CA ILE A 231 8.23 12.62 12.79
C ILE A 231 9.58 13.30 12.66
N PRO A 232 9.63 14.64 12.63
CA PRO A 232 10.88 15.36 12.48
C PRO A 232 11.78 15.19 13.71
N THR A 233 13.07 15.08 13.49
CA THR A 233 14.06 15.14 14.57
C THR A 233 14.32 16.60 14.89
N ILE A 234 14.18 16.97 16.17
CA ILE A 234 14.37 18.34 16.63
C ILE A 234 15.58 18.38 17.56
N ALA A 235 16.59 19.13 17.16
CA ALA A 235 17.66 19.55 18.05
C ALA A 235 17.28 20.89 18.68
N ALA A 236 17.02 20.89 19.99
CA ALA A 236 16.62 22.05 20.75
C ALA A 236 17.74 22.48 21.72
N PRO A 237 17.73 23.73 22.24
CA PRO A 237 18.68 24.22 23.23
C PRO A 237 18.71 23.30 24.48
N LYS A 238 19.88 23.22 25.11
CA LYS A 238 20.08 22.43 26.35
C LYS A 238 19.08 22.88 27.43
N GLY A 239 18.42 21.92 28.06
CA GLY A 239 17.41 22.18 29.10
C GLY A 239 15.98 22.36 28.57
N THR A 240 15.76 22.23 27.27
CA THR A 240 14.39 22.24 26.72
C THR A 240 13.62 21.02 27.22
N HIS A 241 12.44 21.25 27.81
CA HIS A 241 11.57 20.16 28.25
C HIS A 241 11.05 19.32 27.08
N GLN A 242 11.01 18.01 27.26
CA GLN A 242 10.54 17.04 26.26
C GLN A 242 9.15 17.36 25.71
N ILE A 243 8.22 17.82 26.55
CA ILE A 243 6.86 18.26 26.14
C ILE A 243 6.91 19.38 25.08
N LYS A 244 7.85 20.34 25.20
CA LYS A 244 8.01 21.39 24.19
C LYS A 244 8.49 20.82 22.86
N ILE A 245 9.39 19.84 22.88
CA ILE A 245 9.87 19.16 21.67
C ILE A 245 8.72 18.42 20.98
N GLU A 246 7.90 17.70 21.74
CA GLU A 246 6.71 17.01 21.22
C GLU A 246 5.68 17.97 20.62
N LEU A 247 5.41 19.08 21.29
CA LEU A 247 4.54 20.13 20.75
C LEU A 247 5.10 20.74 19.45
N CYS A 248 6.42 20.95 19.37
CA CYS A 248 7.08 21.40 18.15
C CYS A 248 6.86 20.38 17.01
N GLN A 249 7.08 19.10 17.27
CA GLN A 249 6.84 18.04 16.28
C GLN A 249 5.39 18.08 15.77
N GLN A 250 4.42 18.19 16.69
CA GLN A 250 3.00 18.26 16.33
C GLN A 250 2.68 19.53 15.52
N ILE A 251 3.22 20.68 15.89
CA ILE A 251 3.01 21.94 15.16
C ILE A 251 3.61 21.86 13.75
N LEU A 252 4.82 21.31 13.62
CA LEU A 252 5.47 21.12 12.32
C LEU A 252 4.72 20.14 11.41
N LEU A 253 4.12 19.11 11.99
CA LEU A 253 3.38 18.08 11.25
C LEU A 253 1.96 18.54 10.88
N PHE A 254 1.24 19.19 11.79
CA PHE A 254 -0.20 19.39 11.68
C PHE A 254 -0.63 20.86 11.75
N GLY A 255 0.28 21.75 12.14
CA GLY A 255 0.00 23.18 12.32
C GLY A 255 -0.55 23.57 13.69
N LYS A 256 -0.44 24.85 14.05
CA LYS A 256 -0.88 25.42 15.34
C LYS A 256 -2.36 25.13 15.66
N SER A 257 -3.24 25.35 14.68
CA SER A 257 -4.68 25.18 14.86
C SER A 257 -5.07 23.75 15.22
N HIS A 258 -4.41 22.75 14.61
CA HIS A 258 -4.64 21.35 14.94
C HIS A 258 -4.27 21.03 16.39
N VAL A 259 -3.08 21.49 16.83
CA VAL A 259 -2.59 21.26 18.21
C VAL A 259 -3.52 21.91 19.23
N LEU A 260 -4.00 23.13 18.97
CA LEU A 260 -4.95 23.82 19.84
C LEU A 260 -6.31 23.11 19.92
N ASN A 261 -6.85 22.68 18.77
CA ASN A 261 -8.12 21.96 18.74
C ASN A 261 -8.02 20.62 19.47
N GLN A 262 -6.97 19.84 19.20
CA GLN A 262 -6.72 18.56 19.86
C GLN A 262 -6.60 18.73 21.38
N SER A 263 -5.80 19.71 21.84
CA SER A 263 -5.63 19.96 23.26
C SER A 263 -6.95 20.43 23.95
N SER A 264 -7.80 21.17 23.22
CA SER A 264 -9.12 21.58 23.71
C SER A 264 -10.05 20.37 23.87
N GLU A 265 -10.03 19.44 22.90
CA GLU A 265 -10.81 18.20 23.00
C GLU A 265 -10.32 17.31 24.13
N ASP A 266 -9.00 17.15 24.28
CA ASP A 266 -8.40 16.35 25.35
C ASP A 266 -8.72 16.92 26.73
N TYR A 267 -8.75 18.24 26.89
CA TYR A 267 -9.19 18.90 28.11
C TYR A 267 -10.68 18.62 28.39
N LYS A 268 -11.56 18.78 27.40
CA LYS A 268 -13.00 18.49 27.54
C LYS A 268 -13.30 17.03 27.92
N LYS A 269 -12.47 16.09 27.42
CA LYS A 269 -12.56 14.65 27.74
C LYS A 269 -11.89 14.27 29.07
N GLY A 270 -11.23 15.22 29.76
CA GLY A 270 -10.49 14.95 30.99
C GLY A 270 -9.15 14.23 30.82
N ASN A 271 -8.66 14.12 29.58
CA ASN A 271 -7.37 13.49 29.28
C ASN A 271 -6.17 14.32 29.74
N ILE A 272 -6.34 15.63 29.81
CA ILE A 272 -5.35 16.57 30.33
C ILE A 272 -5.99 17.54 31.34
N THR A 273 -5.18 18.03 32.27
CA THR A 273 -5.62 19.00 33.28
C THR A 273 -5.72 20.40 32.68
N GLU A 274 -6.48 21.29 33.33
CA GLU A 274 -6.58 22.68 32.92
C GLU A 274 -5.20 23.37 32.87
N LYS A 275 -4.32 23.07 33.84
CA LYS A 275 -2.95 23.60 33.88
C LYS A 275 -2.13 23.17 32.65
N GLN A 276 -2.28 21.92 32.21
CA GLN A 276 -1.62 21.42 31.00
C GLN A 276 -2.20 22.10 29.75
N TYR A 277 -3.51 22.21 29.64
CA TYR A 277 -4.17 22.90 28.54
C TYR A 277 -3.71 24.35 28.41
N ARG A 278 -3.70 25.11 29.53
CA ARG A 278 -3.23 26.51 29.55
C ARG A 278 -1.77 26.64 29.10
N ARG A 279 -0.89 25.72 29.54
CA ARG A 279 0.52 25.69 29.12
C ARG A 279 0.69 25.42 27.61
N ILE A 280 -0.06 24.46 27.06
CA ILE A 280 -0.04 24.18 25.62
C ILE A 280 -0.49 25.41 24.84
N LYS A 281 -1.62 26.03 25.24
CA LYS A 281 -2.16 27.24 24.60
C LYS A 281 -1.17 28.41 24.65
N GLN A 282 -0.52 28.63 25.80
CA GLN A 282 0.51 29.64 25.96
C GLN A 282 1.69 29.41 25.03
N PHE A 283 2.20 28.17 25.00
CA PHE A 283 3.32 27.84 24.11
C PHE A 283 2.98 28.08 22.64
N VAL A 284 1.84 27.54 22.17
CA VAL A 284 1.45 27.63 20.75
C VAL A 284 1.19 29.06 20.29
N ASN A 285 0.54 29.87 21.14
CA ASN A 285 0.14 31.23 20.73
C ASN A 285 1.25 32.25 20.95
N ASN A 286 2.01 32.14 22.05
CA ASN A 286 2.90 33.22 22.49
C ASN A 286 4.40 32.87 22.36
N GLU A 287 4.77 31.59 22.50
CA GLU A 287 6.17 31.20 22.55
C GLU A 287 6.70 30.60 21.25
N TRP A 288 5.81 29.93 20.48
CA TRP A 288 6.22 29.15 19.30
C TRP A 288 7.01 29.97 18.27
N ASP A 289 6.55 31.17 17.95
CA ASP A 289 7.15 31.95 16.86
C ASP A 289 8.59 32.41 17.18
N MET A 290 8.93 32.57 18.45
CA MET A 290 10.31 32.79 18.89
C MET A 290 11.08 31.49 19.06
N PHE A 291 10.41 30.44 19.58
CA PHE A 291 11.06 29.17 19.86
C PHE A 291 11.48 28.43 18.60
N LYS A 292 10.67 28.48 17.52
CA LYS A 292 10.98 27.84 16.24
C LYS A 292 12.33 28.25 15.64
N ASP A 293 12.77 29.49 15.91
CA ASP A 293 14.05 30.03 15.41
C ASP A 293 15.26 29.53 16.23
N THR A 294 15.02 28.93 17.40
CA THR A 294 16.05 28.33 18.27
C THR A 294 16.29 26.88 18.05
N ILE A 295 15.44 26.20 17.27
CA ILE A 295 15.53 24.77 17.02
C ILE A 295 16.09 24.47 15.63
N LYS A 296 16.80 23.34 15.53
CA LYS A 296 17.21 22.78 14.24
C LYS A 296 16.37 21.56 13.93
N VAL A 297 15.61 21.63 12.84
CA VAL A 297 14.79 20.53 12.34
C VAL A 297 15.60 19.74 11.32
N THR A 298 15.72 18.43 11.52
CA THR A 298 16.44 17.53 10.62
C THR A 298 15.59 16.30 10.31
N LYS A 299 15.93 15.63 9.21
CA LYS A 299 15.38 14.32 8.91
C LYS A 299 16.06 13.26 9.77
N SER A 300 15.29 12.29 10.25
CA SER A 300 15.86 11.13 10.94
C SER A 300 16.66 10.26 9.95
N GLU A 301 17.64 9.50 10.47
CA GLU A 301 18.37 8.51 9.67
C GLU A 301 17.43 7.52 9.00
N LYS A 302 16.35 7.11 9.69
CA LYS A 302 15.32 6.22 9.15
C LYS A 302 14.55 6.87 7.98
N GLU A 303 14.25 8.17 8.05
CA GLU A 303 13.65 8.87 6.91
C GLU A 303 14.60 8.91 5.72
N LEU A 304 15.88 9.19 5.94
CA LEU A 304 16.87 9.23 4.88
C LEU A 304 17.03 7.86 4.21
N GLU A 305 17.18 6.81 5.01
CA GLU A 305 17.27 5.43 4.49
C GLU A 305 15.99 5.04 3.71
N PHE A 306 14.80 5.30 4.25
CA PHE A 306 13.54 5.01 3.59
C PHE A 306 13.46 5.67 2.20
N ARG A 307 13.83 6.96 2.10
CA ARG A 307 13.82 7.71 0.84
C ARG A 307 14.83 7.17 -0.17
N GLU A 308 16.03 6.84 0.29
CA GLU A 308 17.09 6.23 -0.52
C GLU A 308 16.66 4.87 -1.05
N LYS A 309 16.10 4.00 -0.19
CA LYS A 309 15.65 2.64 -0.57
C LYS A 309 14.52 2.68 -1.57
N ILE A 310 13.54 3.58 -1.44
CA ILE A 310 12.49 3.75 -2.45
C ILE A 310 13.10 4.04 -3.81
N PHE A 311 14.03 4.99 -3.89
CA PHE A 311 14.65 5.37 -5.16
C PHE A 311 15.45 4.21 -5.77
N LYS A 312 16.41 3.65 -5.02
CA LYS A 312 17.27 2.56 -5.50
C LYS A 312 16.47 1.32 -5.94
N THR A 313 15.54 0.88 -5.10
CA THR A 313 14.75 -0.32 -5.41
C THR A 313 13.83 -0.10 -6.62
N THR A 314 13.26 1.09 -6.75
CA THR A 314 12.37 1.40 -7.89
C THR A 314 13.14 1.41 -9.20
N GLU A 315 14.37 1.94 -9.24
CA GLU A 315 15.20 1.91 -10.45
C GLU A 315 15.50 0.47 -10.89
N ILE A 316 15.81 -0.42 -9.96
CA ILE A 316 16.03 -1.85 -10.26
C ILE A 316 14.78 -2.50 -10.86
N LEU A 317 13.59 -2.13 -10.40
CA LEU A 317 12.33 -2.76 -10.80
C LEU A 317 11.81 -2.30 -12.16
N LYS A 318 12.38 -1.25 -12.77
CA LYS A 318 12.01 -0.77 -14.11
C LYS A 318 12.45 -1.71 -15.23
N TYR A 319 13.39 -2.60 -14.96
CA TYR A 319 13.94 -3.59 -15.87
C TYR A 319 13.41 -5.00 -15.57
#